data_d4ff7509f125a9c65c6b967e3109b4c9
#
_entry.id   d4ff7509f125a9c65c6b967e3109b4c9
#
_cell.length_a   1.000
_cell.length_b   1.000
_cell.length_c   1.000
_cell.angle_alpha   90.00
_cell.angle_beta   90.00
_cell.angle_gamma   90.00
#
_symmetry.space_group_name_H-M   'P 1'
#
loop_
_entity.id
_entity.type
_entity.pdbx_description
1 polymer ?
#
loop_
_entity_poly.entity_id
_entity_poly.type
_entity_poly.pdbx_seq_one_letter_code
_entity_poly.pdbx_strand_id
1 'polypeptide(L)'
;MESGNSFLVFCGTDTMYLAKEICDYLNCPLGNMNVTHFADGEFAVSYEESIRGADVFLVQSTFPPSDNLMELLLMIDAAKRASAKSVNAVIPYFGWARQDRKDKPRVSIGAKLVADMLSTAGVDRVITMDLHADQIQGFFNVPVDHLYASMVFMPYIQSLKLDELVMAAPDVGGSKRASAYAKYLNVPLVLCQKTRTRANVVDEIRIIGDVQDKNVVIVDDIVDTAGTICKAGDVMKEAGAKSVRAIASHCVMSGDAPVRVDNSSLEEIVFTNSIPYRNNIPCKKLKQLSIAQMFAETIRRVIKNESISSQYVIK
;
A
#
# COMPACT_ATOMS: atom_id res chain seq x y z
N MET A 1 2.53 -12.75 39.44
CA MET A 1 1.63 -12.40 38.32
C MET A 1 2.54 -11.87 37.24
N GLU A 2 2.87 -12.69 36.25
CA GLU A 2 3.63 -12.26 35.08
C GLU A 2 2.78 -11.18 34.37
N SER A 3 3.38 -10.04 34.09
CA SER A 3 2.78 -8.98 33.29
C SER A 3 2.52 -9.56 31.91
N GLY A 4 1.31 -10.07 31.71
CA GLY A 4 0.86 -10.51 30.39
C GLY A 4 1.13 -9.40 29.38
N ASN A 5 1.53 -9.77 28.16
CA ASN A 5 1.77 -8.84 27.05
C ASN A 5 0.63 -7.80 27.00
N SER A 6 0.98 -6.54 27.15
CA SER A 6 0.00 -5.45 27.12
C SER A 6 -0.66 -5.29 25.74
N PHE A 7 -0.18 -6.00 24.72
CA PHE A 7 -0.67 -5.98 23.34
C PHE A 7 -0.65 -7.38 22.71
N LEU A 8 -1.52 -7.57 21.73
CA LEU A 8 -1.64 -8.80 20.94
C LEU A 8 -1.79 -8.43 19.45
N VAL A 9 -1.20 -9.24 18.59
CA VAL A 9 -1.27 -9.07 17.12
C VAL A 9 -1.99 -10.26 16.53
N PHE A 10 -3.04 -9.99 15.74
CA PHE A 10 -3.78 -10.99 14.97
C PHE A 10 -3.78 -10.60 13.50
N CYS A 11 -4.15 -11.52 12.63
CA CYS A 11 -4.28 -11.21 11.21
C CYS A 11 -5.43 -11.94 10.56
N GLY A 12 -5.95 -11.36 9.50
CA GLY A 12 -6.84 -12.06 8.60
C GLY A 12 -6.11 -13.08 7.71
N THR A 13 -6.90 -13.92 7.06
CA THR A 13 -6.43 -15.09 6.31
C THR A 13 -5.40 -14.75 5.24
N ASP A 14 -5.67 -13.74 4.43
CA ASP A 14 -4.84 -13.40 3.26
C ASP A 14 -3.62 -12.53 3.60
N THR A 15 -3.44 -12.10 4.86
CA THR A 15 -2.34 -11.20 5.27
C THR A 15 -1.37 -11.87 6.28
N MET A 16 -1.54 -13.16 6.53
CA MET A 16 -0.73 -13.92 7.50
C MET A 16 0.78 -13.83 7.23
N TYR A 17 1.21 -13.82 5.97
CA TYR A 17 2.62 -13.72 5.60
C TYR A 17 3.28 -12.45 6.17
N LEU A 18 2.60 -11.30 6.05
CA LEU A 18 3.11 -10.02 6.54
C LEU A 18 2.99 -9.91 8.07
N ALA A 19 1.90 -10.42 8.64
CA ALA A 19 1.70 -10.41 10.09
C ALA A 19 2.78 -11.22 10.81
N LYS A 20 3.20 -12.37 10.27
CA LYS A 20 4.31 -13.15 10.81
C LYS A 20 5.62 -12.36 10.81
N GLU A 21 5.97 -11.74 9.68
CA GLU A 21 7.16 -10.89 9.59
C GLU A 21 7.10 -9.72 10.59
N ILE A 22 5.91 -9.07 10.76
CA ILE A 22 5.72 -8.00 11.76
C ILE A 22 5.96 -8.53 13.18
N CYS A 23 5.40 -9.71 13.52
CA CYS A 23 5.57 -10.32 14.83
C CYS A 23 7.03 -10.67 15.10
N ASP A 24 7.77 -11.15 14.10
CA ASP A 24 9.20 -11.42 14.21
C ASP A 24 9.99 -10.15 14.60
N TYR A 25 9.72 -9.01 13.98
CA TYR A 25 10.33 -7.72 14.35
C TYR A 25 9.88 -7.20 15.72
N LEU A 26 8.67 -7.54 16.16
CA LEU A 26 8.16 -7.17 17.49
C LEU A 26 8.67 -8.09 18.59
N ASN A 27 9.24 -9.26 18.25
CA ASN A 27 9.58 -10.34 19.14
C ASN A 27 8.37 -10.81 19.98
N CYS A 28 7.22 -10.99 19.33
CA CYS A 28 6.00 -11.50 19.94
C CYS A 28 5.39 -12.61 19.08
N PRO A 29 4.63 -13.54 19.67
CA PRO A 29 3.88 -14.52 18.89
C PRO A 29 2.74 -13.84 18.13
N LEU A 30 2.39 -14.39 16.97
CA LEU A 30 1.12 -14.08 16.33
C LEU A 30 0.00 -14.75 17.13
N GLY A 31 -1.04 -13.98 17.46
CA GLY A 31 -2.18 -14.46 18.23
C GLY A 31 -2.99 -15.53 17.49
N ASN A 32 -3.60 -16.42 18.25
CA ASN A 32 -4.37 -17.51 17.71
C ASN A 32 -5.83 -17.10 17.49
N MET A 33 -6.27 -17.12 16.23
CA MET A 33 -7.61 -16.79 15.78
C MET A 33 -8.06 -17.80 14.74
N ASN A 34 -9.33 -18.17 14.76
CA ASN A 34 -9.93 -19.10 13.82
C ASN A 34 -10.96 -18.39 12.93
N VAL A 35 -10.95 -18.71 11.65
CA VAL A 35 -11.96 -18.29 10.67
C VAL A 35 -12.67 -19.54 10.17
N THR A 36 -13.93 -19.70 10.57
CA THR A 36 -14.77 -20.85 10.21
C THR A 36 -15.63 -20.48 9.02
N HIS A 37 -15.50 -21.20 7.91
CA HIS A 37 -16.34 -21.05 6.73
C HIS A 37 -17.54 -22.00 6.78
N PHE A 38 -18.73 -21.47 6.48
CA PHE A 38 -19.97 -22.22 6.39
C PHE A 38 -20.23 -22.68 4.93
N ALA A 39 -21.12 -23.65 4.78
CA ALA A 39 -21.42 -24.25 3.49
C ALA A 39 -22.09 -23.31 2.48
N ASP A 40 -22.73 -22.25 2.96
CA ASP A 40 -23.37 -21.20 2.15
C ASP A 40 -22.42 -20.08 1.72
N GLY A 41 -21.14 -20.13 2.20
CA GLY A 41 -20.11 -19.16 1.90
C GLY A 41 -19.96 -18.05 2.95
N GLU A 42 -20.81 -18.00 3.99
CA GLU A 42 -20.56 -17.14 5.15
C GLU A 42 -19.37 -17.63 5.94
N PHE A 43 -18.80 -16.74 6.77
CA PHE A 43 -17.74 -17.11 7.70
C PHE A 43 -17.85 -16.35 9.03
N ALA A 44 -17.27 -16.95 10.05
CA ALA A 44 -17.23 -16.39 11.40
C ALA A 44 -15.79 -16.34 11.90
N VAL A 45 -15.49 -15.35 12.76
CA VAL A 45 -14.18 -15.13 13.37
C VAL A 45 -14.29 -15.41 14.87
N SER A 46 -13.34 -16.17 15.43
CA SER A 46 -13.19 -16.37 16.88
C SER A 46 -11.74 -16.21 17.33
N TYR A 47 -11.53 -15.52 18.45
CA TYR A 47 -10.23 -15.48 19.12
C TYR A 47 -10.11 -16.72 20.02
N GLU A 48 -9.03 -17.48 19.84
CA GLU A 48 -8.81 -18.73 20.59
C GLU A 48 -8.01 -18.47 21.89
N GLU A 49 -7.83 -17.21 22.26
CA GLU A 49 -7.17 -16.78 23.49
C GLU A 49 -7.86 -15.54 24.08
N SER A 50 -7.63 -15.27 25.37
CA SER A 50 -8.22 -14.10 26.01
C SER A 50 -7.54 -12.82 25.56
N ILE A 51 -8.34 -11.91 25.00
CA ILE A 51 -7.90 -10.58 24.56
C ILE A 51 -8.43 -9.47 25.48
N ARG A 52 -9.07 -9.84 26.58
CA ARG A 52 -9.66 -8.89 27.53
C ARG A 52 -8.61 -7.94 28.11
N GLY A 53 -8.85 -6.64 27.93
CA GLY A 53 -7.99 -5.59 28.45
C GLY A 53 -6.66 -5.40 27.69
N ALA A 54 -6.42 -6.13 26.60
CA ALA A 54 -5.25 -5.97 25.75
C ALA A 54 -5.45 -4.87 24.67
N ASP A 55 -4.37 -4.23 24.27
CA ASP A 55 -4.32 -3.46 23.04
C ASP A 55 -4.17 -4.43 21.86
N VAL A 56 -5.18 -4.53 20.99
CA VAL A 56 -5.25 -5.50 19.89
C VAL A 56 -4.89 -4.83 18.57
N PHE A 57 -3.98 -5.44 17.79
CA PHE A 57 -3.59 -5.02 16.45
C PHE A 57 -4.03 -6.07 15.45
N LEU A 58 -4.85 -5.65 14.47
CA LEU A 58 -5.44 -6.52 13.45
C LEU A 58 -4.80 -6.22 12.10
N VAL A 59 -3.94 -7.10 11.63
CA VAL A 59 -3.22 -6.94 10.35
C VAL A 59 -4.06 -7.53 9.24
N GLN A 60 -4.63 -6.68 8.38
CA GLN A 60 -5.42 -7.11 7.22
C GLN A 60 -5.42 -6.08 6.11
N SER A 61 -4.84 -6.39 4.98
CA SER A 61 -5.01 -5.62 3.74
C SER A 61 -6.37 -5.92 3.12
N THR A 62 -7.07 -4.88 2.65
CA THR A 62 -8.44 -5.00 2.15
C THR A 62 -8.52 -5.05 0.61
N PHE A 63 -7.56 -5.75 -0.02
CA PHE A 63 -7.62 -6.05 -1.46
C PHE A 63 -8.72 -7.07 -1.78
N PRO A 64 -9.21 -7.14 -3.05
CA PRO A 64 -10.21 -8.14 -3.43
C PRO A 64 -9.75 -9.59 -3.17
N PRO A 65 -10.67 -10.51 -2.77
CA PRO A 65 -12.11 -10.34 -2.72
C PRO A 65 -12.59 -9.46 -1.57
N SER A 66 -13.86 -9.02 -1.60
CA SER A 66 -14.47 -8.18 -0.55
C SER A 66 -14.46 -8.83 0.83
N ASP A 67 -14.28 -10.15 0.86
CA ASP A 67 -14.22 -10.97 2.07
C ASP A 67 -13.08 -10.52 2.99
N ASN A 68 -11.96 -10.06 2.44
CA ASN A 68 -10.88 -9.48 3.25
C ASN A 68 -11.32 -8.26 4.07
N LEU A 69 -12.21 -7.42 3.52
CA LEU A 69 -12.79 -6.32 4.29
C LEU A 69 -13.80 -6.85 5.30
N MET A 70 -14.66 -7.79 4.89
CA MET A 70 -15.67 -8.35 5.79
C MET A 70 -15.04 -9.10 6.96
N GLU A 71 -13.96 -9.85 6.71
CA GLU A 71 -13.18 -10.53 7.73
C GLU A 71 -12.63 -9.51 8.75
N LEU A 72 -12.03 -8.40 8.29
CA LEU A 72 -11.55 -7.35 9.17
C LEU A 72 -12.67 -6.73 10.03
N LEU A 73 -13.85 -6.49 9.45
CA LEU A 73 -15.00 -5.97 10.21
C LEU A 73 -15.45 -6.94 11.29
N LEU A 74 -15.51 -8.23 11.00
CA LEU A 74 -15.86 -9.27 11.98
C LEU A 74 -14.78 -9.40 13.06
N MET A 75 -13.49 -9.29 12.71
CA MET A 75 -12.39 -9.26 13.67
C MET A 75 -12.54 -8.08 14.65
N ILE A 76 -12.85 -6.88 14.15
CA ILE A 76 -13.05 -5.68 14.98
C ILE A 76 -14.24 -5.88 15.93
N ASP A 77 -15.40 -6.28 15.41
CA ASP A 77 -16.61 -6.50 16.23
C ASP A 77 -16.36 -7.56 17.32
N ALA A 78 -15.75 -8.69 16.96
CA ALA A 78 -15.42 -9.74 17.92
C ALA A 78 -14.45 -9.26 19.00
N ALA A 79 -13.43 -8.45 18.64
CA ALA A 79 -12.48 -7.88 19.62
C ALA A 79 -13.18 -6.92 20.60
N LYS A 80 -14.06 -6.06 20.11
CA LYS A 80 -14.86 -5.14 20.96
C LYS A 80 -15.75 -5.93 21.93
N ARG A 81 -16.45 -6.97 21.44
CA ARG A 81 -17.29 -7.83 22.27
C ARG A 81 -16.50 -8.65 23.28
N ALA A 82 -15.26 -9.02 22.97
CA ALA A 82 -14.36 -9.71 23.89
C ALA A 82 -13.66 -8.76 24.89
N SER A 83 -14.05 -7.46 24.91
CA SER A 83 -13.55 -6.44 25.83
C SER A 83 -12.06 -6.14 25.66
N ALA A 84 -11.54 -6.12 24.42
CA ALA A 84 -10.25 -5.52 24.14
C ALA A 84 -10.20 -4.08 24.66
N LYS A 85 -9.05 -3.63 25.15
CA LYS A 85 -8.85 -2.26 25.65
C LYS A 85 -8.87 -1.27 24.49
N SER A 86 -8.17 -1.59 23.40
CA SER A 86 -8.21 -0.87 22.14
C SER A 86 -8.13 -1.85 20.95
N VAL A 87 -8.72 -1.46 19.81
CA VAL A 87 -8.69 -2.22 18.56
C VAL A 87 -8.07 -1.35 17.50
N ASN A 88 -6.88 -1.74 17.03
CA ASN A 88 -6.07 -1.00 16.06
C ASN A 88 -6.04 -1.78 14.75
N ALA A 89 -6.66 -1.27 13.69
CA ALA A 89 -6.63 -1.88 12.37
C ALA A 89 -5.34 -1.48 11.63
N VAL A 90 -4.51 -2.46 11.33
CA VAL A 90 -3.29 -2.32 10.55
C VAL A 90 -3.61 -2.75 9.12
N ILE A 91 -3.80 -1.78 8.23
CA ILE A 91 -4.28 -1.97 6.86
C ILE A 91 -3.19 -1.55 5.87
N PRO A 92 -2.22 -2.42 5.53
CA PRO A 92 -1.10 -2.07 4.64
C PRO A 92 -1.57 -1.62 3.25
N TYR A 93 -2.64 -2.22 2.73
CA TYR A 93 -3.35 -1.77 1.55
C TYR A 93 -4.82 -1.50 1.86
N PHE A 94 -5.21 -0.24 1.72
CA PHE A 94 -6.59 0.19 1.90
C PHE A 94 -7.35 0.09 0.57
N GLY A 95 -8.18 -0.92 0.44
CA GLY A 95 -9.03 -1.14 -0.74
C GLY A 95 -10.06 -0.02 -0.92
N TRP A 96 -10.58 0.12 -2.14
CA TRP A 96 -11.52 1.19 -2.56
C TRP A 96 -10.96 2.61 -2.47
N ALA A 97 -9.69 2.82 -2.10
CA ALA A 97 -9.04 4.12 -2.01
C ALA A 97 -9.11 4.94 -3.31
N ARG A 98 -9.18 4.28 -4.48
CA ARG A 98 -9.34 4.93 -5.78
C ARG A 98 -10.73 5.57 -6.00
N GLN A 99 -11.68 5.31 -5.09
CA GLN A 99 -13.03 5.90 -5.09
C GLN A 99 -13.12 6.96 -3.97
N ASP A 100 -12.20 7.91 -3.94
CA ASP A 100 -12.09 8.96 -2.92
C ASP A 100 -13.00 10.17 -3.18
N ARG A 101 -13.54 10.29 -4.39
CA ARG A 101 -14.39 11.40 -4.84
C ARG A 101 -15.37 10.94 -5.92
N LYS A 102 -16.35 11.79 -6.20
CA LYS A 102 -17.22 11.59 -7.35
C LYS A 102 -16.51 12.09 -8.62
N ASP A 103 -16.12 11.21 -9.50
CA ASP A 103 -15.55 11.49 -10.82
C ASP A 103 -16.63 11.67 -11.90
N LYS A 104 -17.84 11.22 -11.62
CA LYS A 104 -19.03 11.35 -12.48
C LYS A 104 -20.32 11.38 -11.64
N PRO A 105 -21.48 11.77 -12.22
CA PRO A 105 -22.75 11.73 -11.51
C PRO A 105 -23.16 10.32 -11.06
N ARG A 106 -23.82 10.23 -9.92
CA ARG A 106 -24.49 9.01 -9.40
C ARG A 106 -23.53 7.86 -9.08
N VAL A 107 -22.31 8.15 -8.62
CA VAL A 107 -21.35 7.18 -8.12
C VAL A 107 -21.18 7.28 -6.60
N SER A 108 -20.71 6.21 -6.01
CA SER A 108 -20.32 6.16 -4.59
C SER A 108 -19.00 6.90 -4.34
N ILE A 109 -18.75 7.20 -3.07
CA ILE A 109 -17.40 7.48 -2.55
C ILE A 109 -17.01 6.27 -1.71
N GLY A 110 -16.48 5.24 -2.37
CA GLY A 110 -16.20 3.94 -1.76
C GLY A 110 -15.24 4.02 -0.59
N ALA A 111 -14.23 4.87 -0.67
CA ALA A 111 -13.27 5.10 0.42
C ALA A 111 -13.95 5.63 1.69
N LYS A 112 -14.94 6.53 1.55
CA LYS A 112 -15.72 7.04 2.69
C LYS A 112 -16.60 5.95 3.30
N LEU A 113 -17.28 5.17 2.46
CA LEU A 113 -18.12 4.07 2.91
C LEU A 113 -17.31 3.06 3.74
N VAL A 114 -16.14 2.64 3.26
CA VAL A 114 -15.27 1.70 3.98
C VAL A 114 -14.78 2.31 5.30
N ALA A 115 -14.40 3.57 5.32
CA ALA A 115 -13.99 4.27 6.55
C ALA A 115 -15.13 4.31 7.59
N ASP A 116 -16.37 4.54 7.15
CA ASP A 116 -17.55 4.53 8.04
C ASP A 116 -17.84 3.13 8.58
N MET A 117 -17.73 2.10 7.74
CA MET A 117 -17.93 0.70 8.17
C MET A 117 -16.92 0.31 9.25
N LEU A 118 -15.63 0.62 9.07
CA LEU A 118 -14.58 0.35 10.05
C LEU A 118 -14.83 1.11 11.36
N SER A 119 -15.21 2.40 11.27
CA SER A 119 -15.53 3.22 12.44
C SER A 119 -16.75 2.68 13.19
N THR A 120 -17.80 2.24 12.46
CA THR A 120 -19.02 1.67 13.03
C THR A 120 -18.77 0.30 13.69
N ALA A 121 -17.89 -0.52 13.11
CA ALA A 121 -17.46 -1.79 13.70
C ALA A 121 -16.72 -1.59 15.04
N GLY A 122 -16.20 -0.39 15.30
CA GLY A 122 -15.61 -0.03 16.59
C GLY A 122 -14.08 0.01 16.60
N VAL A 123 -13.44 0.23 15.45
CA VAL A 123 -11.98 0.47 15.42
C VAL A 123 -11.63 1.73 16.21
N ASP A 124 -10.57 1.70 17.00
CA ASP A 124 -10.11 2.85 17.79
C ASP A 124 -8.97 3.62 17.07
N ARG A 125 -8.25 2.97 16.13
CA ARG A 125 -7.17 3.56 15.33
C ARG A 125 -6.98 2.79 14.03
N VAL A 126 -6.60 3.49 12.98
CA VAL A 126 -6.19 2.89 11.70
C VAL A 126 -4.72 3.22 11.42
N ILE A 127 -3.93 2.20 11.07
CA ILE A 127 -2.55 2.34 10.61
C ILE A 127 -2.51 1.85 9.16
N THR A 128 -2.16 2.72 8.23
CA THR A 128 -2.19 2.38 6.79
C THR A 128 -1.01 3.00 6.06
N MET A 129 -0.82 2.64 4.79
CA MET A 129 0.31 3.11 3.99
C MET A 129 -0.14 3.58 2.61
N ASP A 130 0.47 4.67 2.13
CA ASP A 130 0.32 5.22 0.77
C ASP A 130 -1.12 5.18 0.25
N LEU A 131 -2.03 5.82 0.97
CA LEU A 131 -3.39 6.03 0.49
C LEU A 131 -3.36 6.69 -0.90
N HIS A 132 -4.27 6.27 -1.78
CA HIS A 132 -4.37 6.84 -3.13
C HIS A 132 -4.50 8.37 -3.12
N ALA A 133 -5.14 8.90 -2.09
CA ALA A 133 -5.27 10.33 -1.84
C ALA A 133 -5.12 10.60 -0.34
N ASP A 134 -4.21 11.52 0.04
CA ASP A 134 -3.90 11.84 1.45
C ASP A 134 -5.14 12.26 2.25
N GLN A 135 -6.11 12.92 1.61
CA GLN A 135 -7.34 13.41 2.25
C GLN A 135 -8.27 12.30 2.72
N ILE A 136 -8.09 11.04 2.29
CA ILE A 136 -8.87 9.89 2.80
C ILE A 136 -8.71 9.75 4.31
N GLN A 137 -7.60 10.19 4.90
CA GLN A 137 -7.42 10.25 6.36
C GLN A 137 -8.57 11.02 7.04
N GLY A 138 -9.09 12.06 6.41
CA GLY A 138 -10.20 12.86 6.91
C GLY A 138 -11.58 12.17 6.80
N PHE A 139 -11.68 10.99 6.20
CA PHE A 139 -12.92 10.23 6.12
C PHE A 139 -13.19 9.41 7.39
N PHE A 140 -12.16 9.19 8.21
CA PHE A 140 -12.25 8.47 9.47
C PHE A 140 -12.62 9.41 10.62
N ASN A 141 -13.39 8.89 11.58
CA ASN A 141 -13.68 9.57 12.85
C ASN A 141 -12.75 9.13 13.99
N VAL A 142 -11.72 8.36 13.66
CA VAL A 142 -10.68 7.86 14.57
C VAL A 142 -9.30 8.30 14.07
N PRO A 143 -8.26 8.29 14.93
CA PRO A 143 -6.90 8.57 14.49
C PRO A 143 -6.44 7.67 13.37
N VAL A 144 -5.77 8.25 12.37
CA VAL A 144 -5.16 7.54 11.25
C VAL A 144 -3.67 7.81 11.22
N ASP A 145 -2.87 6.77 11.34
CA ASP A 145 -1.43 6.82 11.12
C ASP A 145 -1.16 6.43 9.64
N HIS A 146 -0.94 7.43 8.81
CA HIS A 146 -0.68 7.25 7.38
C HIS A 146 0.81 7.18 7.12
N LEU A 147 1.34 5.99 6.89
CA LEU A 147 2.75 5.72 6.60
C LEU A 147 3.04 5.90 5.11
N TYR A 148 4.33 6.04 4.78
CA TYR A 148 4.79 6.18 3.40
C TYR A 148 5.85 5.12 3.07
N ALA A 149 5.66 4.40 1.96
CA ALA A 149 6.61 3.40 1.47
C ALA A 149 7.97 4.01 1.08
N SER A 150 8.07 5.35 1.03
CA SER A 150 9.36 6.02 0.88
C SER A 150 10.40 5.58 1.91
N MET A 151 9.97 5.11 3.09
CA MET A 151 10.86 4.55 4.11
C MET A 151 11.63 3.33 3.63
N VAL A 152 11.04 2.51 2.76
CA VAL A 152 11.68 1.32 2.19
C VAL A 152 12.24 1.57 0.79
N PHE A 153 11.61 2.44 0.00
CA PHE A 153 12.07 2.75 -1.34
C PHE A 153 13.30 3.65 -1.39
N MET A 154 13.44 4.60 -0.46
CA MET A 154 14.61 5.50 -0.46
C MET A 154 15.94 4.77 -0.27
N PRO A 155 16.11 3.91 0.76
CA PRO A 155 17.31 3.11 0.90
C PRO A 155 17.57 2.23 -0.33
N TYR A 156 16.52 1.70 -0.93
CA TYR A 156 16.62 0.89 -2.14
C TYR A 156 17.18 1.71 -3.31
N ILE A 157 16.57 2.87 -3.64
CA ILE A 157 17.03 3.74 -4.74
C ILE A 157 18.48 4.16 -4.52
N GLN A 158 18.84 4.56 -3.29
CA GLN A 158 20.21 4.94 -2.95
C GLN A 158 21.21 3.78 -3.12
N SER A 159 20.80 2.54 -2.85
CA SER A 159 21.64 1.34 -3.01
C SER A 159 21.98 1.04 -4.46
N LEU A 160 21.18 1.50 -5.42
CA LEU A 160 21.41 1.33 -6.85
C LEU A 160 22.58 2.17 -7.36
N LYS A 161 22.97 3.24 -6.65
CA LYS A 161 24.09 4.13 -6.99
C LYS A 161 24.02 4.62 -8.45
N LEU A 162 22.82 4.99 -8.91
CA LEU A 162 22.60 5.45 -10.27
C LEU A 162 23.19 6.86 -10.47
N ASP A 163 24.05 6.99 -11.47
CA ASP A 163 24.50 8.30 -11.99
C ASP A 163 23.36 8.97 -12.77
N GLU A 164 23.39 10.28 -12.92
CA GLU A 164 22.39 11.04 -13.72
C GLU A 164 20.94 10.60 -13.43
N LEU A 165 20.61 10.40 -12.14
CA LEU A 165 19.28 9.96 -11.70
C LEU A 165 18.25 11.09 -11.88
N VAL A 166 17.07 10.73 -12.41
CA VAL A 166 15.86 11.56 -12.43
C VAL A 166 14.67 10.78 -11.89
N MET A 167 13.81 11.46 -11.14
CA MET A 167 12.54 10.87 -10.72
C MET A 167 11.45 11.21 -11.72
N ALA A 168 10.51 10.30 -11.94
CA ALA A 168 9.44 10.51 -12.90
C ALA A 168 8.07 10.16 -12.32
N ALA A 169 7.03 10.90 -12.78
CA ALA A 169 5.64 10.53 -12.56
C ALA A 169 5.03 9.97 -13.85
N PRO A 170 4.31 8.83 -13.79
CA PRO A 170 3.72 8.21 -14.98
C PRO A 170 2.50 8.97 -15.51
N ASP A 171 1.98 9.89 -14.73
CA ASP A 171 0.93 10.84 -15.09
C ASP A 171 0.93 12.06 -14.16
N VAL A 172 0.04 13.03 -14.43
CA VAL A 172 -0.07 14.27 -13.63
C VAL A 172 -0.55 13.98 -12.20
N GLY A 173 -1.34 12.93 -11.98
CA GLY A 173 -1.85 12.56 -10.65
C GLY A 173 -0.72 12.15 -9.69
N GLY A 174 0.30 11.46 -10.19
CA GLY A 174 1.47 11.04 -9.41
C GLY A 174 2.53 12.13 -9.17
N SER A 175 2.34 13.34 -9.74
CA SER A 175 3.37 14.39 -9.72
C SER A 175 3.80 14.83 -8.32
N LYS A 176 2.88 14.96 -7.37
CA LYS A 176 3.17 15.34 -5.98
C LYS A 176 4.09 14.32 -5.32
N ARG A 177 3.79 13.01 -5.49
CA ARG A 177 4.59 11.91 -4.93
C ARG A 177 5.98 11.90 -5.55
N ALA A 178 6.10 11.88 -6.87
CA ALA A 178 7.40 11.88 -7.56
C ALA A 178 8.24 13.13 -7.22
N SER A 179 7.59 14.31 -7.06
CA SER A 179 8.25 15.54 -6.63
C SER A 179 8.86 15.43 -5.23
N ALA A 180 8.19 14.77 -4.30
CA ALA A 180 8.69 14.56 -2.95
C ALA A 180 9.98 13.71 -2.97
N TYR A 181 10.01 12.64 -3.79
CA TYR A 181 11.21 11.82 -4.00
C TYR A 181 12.35 12.62 -4.65
N ALA A 182 12.05 13.34 -5.75
CA ALA A 182 13.03 14.18 -6.45
C ALA A 182 13.67 15.22 -5.52
N LYS A 183 12.84 15.91 -4.73
CA LYS A 183 13.30 16.91 -3.74
C LYS A 183 14.21 16.28 -2.67
N TYR A 184 13.83 15.14 -2.13
CA TYR A 184 14.63 14.47 -1.09
C TYR A 184 15.99 14.01 -1.62
N LEU A 185 16.02 13.44 -2.83
CA LEU A 185 17.24 12.97 -3.48
C LEU A 185 18.05 14.09 -4.12
N ASN A 186 17.50 15.31 -4.18
CA ASN A 186 18.08 16.46 -4.88
C ASN A 186 18.38 16.17 -6.35
N VAL A 187 17.40 15.60 -7.06
CA VAL A 187 17.48 15.24 -8.49
C VAL A 187 16.32 15.85 -9.27
N PRO A 188 16.44 15.99 -10.61
CA PRO A 188 15.35 16.51 -11.43
C PRO A 188 14.08 15.65 -11.39
N LEU A 189 12.94 16.30 -11.69
CA LEU A 189 11.63 15.67 -11.86
C LEU A 189 11.22 15.71 -13.33
N VAL A 190 10.72 14.59 -13.83
CA VAL A 190 10.13 14.42 -15.15
C VAL A 190 8.68 14.01 -15.01
N LEU A 191 7.80 14.53 -15.87
CA LEU A 191 6.38 14.20 -15.85
C LEU A 191 5.93 13.62 -17.19
N CYS A 192 5.08 12.60 -17.14
CA CYS A 192 4.34 12.14 -18.29
C CYS A 192 2.96 12.80 -18.31
N GLN A 193 2.65 13.48 -19.40
CA GLN A 193 1.34 14.04 -19.65
C GLN A 193 0.63 13.27 -20.76
N LYS A 194 -0.54 12.69 -20.43
CA LYS A 194 -1.41 12.06 -21.43
C LYS A 194 -2.16 13.14 -22.19
N THR A 195 -2.01 13.18 -23.51
CA THR A 195 -2.75 14.12 -24.38
C THR A 195 -3.80 13.33 -25.16
N ARG A 196 -5.07 13.60 -24.91
CA ARG A 196 -6.17 13.06 -25.71
C ARG A 196 -6.43 14.01 -26.87
N THR A 197 -5.96 13.68 -28.06
CA THR A 197 -6.13 14.55 -29.24
C THR A 197 -7.49 14.40 -29.93
N ARG A 198 -8.16 13.23 -29.82
CA ARG A 198 -9.55 12.99 -30.33
C ARG A 198 -10.13 11.72 -29.66
N ALA A 199 -11.48 11.60 -29.68
CA ALA A 199 -12.15 10.33 -29.36
C ALA A 199 -11.66 9.25 -30.35
N ASN A 200 -11.20 8.09 -29.83
CA ASN A 200 -10.66 6.94 -30.58
C ASN A 200 -9.24 7.06 -31.15
N VAL A 201 -8.42 8.02 -30.75
CA VAL A 201 -6.98 8.06 -31.08
C VAL A 201 -6.16 7.58 -29.87
N VAL A 202 -5.11 6.81 -30.14
CA VAL A 202 -4.17 6.29 -29.13
C VAL A 202 -3.66 7.48 -28.29
N ASP A 203 -3.78 7.39 -26.97
CA ASP A 203 -3.27 8.41 -26.04
C ASP A 203 -1.76 8.62 -26.29
N GLU A 204 -1.37 9.77 -26.77
CA GLU A 204 0.03 10.18 -26.84
C GLU A 204 0.50 10.57 -25.43
N ILE A 205 1.67 10.07 -25.04
CA ILE A 205 2.35 10.50 -23.81
C ILE A 205 3.42 11.51 -24.21
N ARG A 206 3.31 12.72 -23.67
CA ARG A 206 4.34 13.76 -23.79
C ARG A 206 5.20 13.78 -22.52
N ILE A 207 6.52 13.75 -22.68
CA ILE A 207 7.47 13.94 -21.59
C ILE A 207 7.68 15.44 -21.37
N ILE A 208 7.57 15.86 -20.11
CA ILE A 208 7.93 17.21 -19.64
C ILE A 208 9.15 17.06 -18.75
N GLY A 209 10.28 17.58 -19.21
CA GLY A 209 11.62 17.41 -18.63
C GLY A 209 12.56 16.71 -19.60
N ASP A 210 13.78 16.44 -19.13
CA ASP A 210 14.83 15.81 -19.91
C ASP A 210 15.18 14.41 -19.37
N VAL A 211 15.17 13.40 -20.23
CA VAL A 211 15.52 12.00 -19.92
C VAL A 211 16.71 11.48 -20.73
N GLN A 212 17.24 12.29 -21.67
CA GLN A 212 18.35 11.89 -22.52
C GLN A 212 19.58 11.51 -21.68
N ASP A 213 20.08 10.29 -21.86
CA ASP A 213 21.22 9.71 -21.13
C ASP A 213 21.04 9.62 -19.60
N LYS A 214 19.79 9.70 -19.10
CA LYS A 214 19.46 9.65 -17.68
C LYS A 214 19.02 8.27 -17.22
N ASN A 215 19.26 7.97 -15.94
CA ASN A 215 18.65 6.84 -15.24
C ASN A 215 17.33 7.31 -14.62
N VAL A 216 16.21 6.76 -15.08
CA VAL A 216 14.87 7.18 -14.66
C VAL A 216 14.27 6.21 -13.66
N VAL A 217 13.70 6.73 -12.57
CA VAL A 217 12.86 5.97 -11.63
C VAL A 217 11.46 6.56 -11.61
N ILE A 218 10.50 5.81 -12.14
CA ILE A 218 9.07 6.16 -12.14
C ILE A 218 8.49 5.81 -10.77
N VAL A 219 7.70 6.72 -10.18
CA VAL A 219 7.07 6.53 -8.86
C VAL A 219 5.55 6.56 -8.98
N ASP A 220 4.89 5.52 -8.43
CA ASP A 220 3.43 5.47 -8.34
C ASP A 220 2.96 4.90 -6.99
N ASP A 221 1.66 4.95 -6.67
CA ASP A 221 1.10 4.29 -5.48
C ASP A 221 0.66 2.85 -5.78
N ILE A 222 0.07 2.63 -6.94
CA ILE A 222 -0.56 1.37 -7.28
C ILE A 222 -0.32 1.01 -8.75
N VAL A 223 0.00 -0.24 -9.00
CA VAL A 223 0.02 -0.79 -10.36
C VAL A 223 -1.00 -1.92 -10.45
N ASP A 224 -2.05 -1.65 -11.25
CA ASP A 224 -3.14 -2.59 -11.50
C ASP A 224 -2.89 -3.33 -12.82
N THR A 225 -3.26 -2.76 -13.95
CA THR A 225 -3.07 -3.39 -15.28
C THR A 225 -1.69 -3.13 -15.89
N ALA A 226 -0.84 -2.36 -15.23
CA ALA A 226 0.48 -1.91 -15.66
C ALA A 226 0.53 -1.10 -16.98
N GLY A 227 -0.61 -0.80 -17.61
CA GLY A 227 -0.62 -0.12 -18.91
C GLY A 227 0.02 1.27 -18.89
N THR A 228 -0.28 2.07 -17.87
CA THR A 228 0.26 3.45 -17.74
C THR A 228 1.76 3.45 -17.51
N ILE A 229 2.22 2.64 -16.54
CA ILE A 229 3.63 2.63 -16.12
C ILE A 229 4.55 2.04 -17.20
N CYS A 230 4.11 0.97 -17.89
CA CYS A 230 4.86 0.39 -19.00
C CYS A 230 4.98 1.36 -20.17
N LYS A 231 3.84 1.97 -20.58
CA LYS A 231 3.85 2.95 -21.68
C LYS A 231 4.72 4.17 -21.36
N ALA A 232 4.69 4.65 -20.10
CA ALA A 232 5.59 5.72 -19.66
C ALA A 232 7.07 5.30 -19.77
N GLY A 233 7.39 4.09 -19.34
CA GLY A 233 8.73 3.52 -19.45
C GLY A 233 9.22 3.42 -20.91
N ASP A 234 8.36 2.92 -21.81
CA ASP A 234 8.69 2.77 -23.24
C ASP A 234 8.97 4.12 -23.89
N VAL A 235 8.09 5.12 -23.67
CA VAL A 235 8.28 6.48 -24.22
C VAL A 235 9.54 7.15 -23.67
N MET A 236 9.87 6.97 -22.39
CA MET A 236 11.12 7.50 -21.82
C MET A 236 12.35 6.82 -22.42
N LYS A 237 12.26 5.51 -22.66
CA LYS A 237 13.35 4.77 -23.32
C LYS A 237 13.55 5.19 -24.76
N GLU A 238 12.46 5.39 -25.52
CA GLU A 238 12.47 5.94 -26.88
C GLU A 238 13.04 7.37 -26.93
N ALA A 239 12.81 8.16 -25.87
CA ALA A 239 13.38 9.50 -25.72
C ALA A 239 14.84 9.52 -25.25
N GLY A 240 15.53 8.38 -25.25
CA GLY A 240 16.96 8.26 -25.00
C GLY A 240 17.36 8.03 -23.53
N ALA A 241 16.44 7.62 -22.66
CA ALA A 241 16.79 7.27 -21.29
C ALA A 241 17.78 6.09 -21.25
N LYS A 242 18.85 6.21 -20.44
CA LYS A 242 19.86 5.17 -20.24
C LYS A 242 19.24 3.91 -19.65
N SER A 243 18.46 4.08 -18.60
CA SER A 243 17.65 3.01 -17.99
C SER A 243 16.31 3.56 -17.46
N VAL A 244 15.30 2.72 -17.40
CA VAL A 244 14.01 3.06 -16.78
C VAL A 244 13.61 1.97 -15.81
N ARG A 245 13.35 2.35 -14.56
CA ARG A 245 12.84 1.51 -13.50
C ARG A 245 11.55 2.09 -12.95
N ALA A 246 10.78 1.29 -12.25
CA ALA A 246 9.59 1.76 -11.57
C ALA A 246 9.54 1.28 -10.13
N ILE A 247 8.97 2.10 -9.25
CA ILE A 247 8.59 1.72 -7.89
C ILE A 247 7.12 2.05 -7.69
N ALA A 248 6.38 1.15 -7.03
CA ALA A 248 5.01 1.41 -6.64
C ALA A 248 4.67 0.68 -5.33
N SER A 249 3.88 1.32 -4.48
CA SER A 249 3.59 0.77 -3.15
C SER A 249 2.77 -0.52 -3.24
N HIS A 250 1.72 -0.53 -4.05
CA HIS A 250 0.73 -1.61 -4.08
C HIS A 250 0.74 -2.38 -5.40
N CYS A 251 1.04 -3.69 -5.27
CA CYS A 251 1.15 -4.62 -6.38
C CYS A 251 -0.17 -5.35 -6.64
N VAL A 252 -1.10 -4.75 -7.39
CA VAL A 252 -2.35 -5.43 -7.77
C VAL A 252 -2.11 -6.40 -8.93
N MET A 253 -1.43 -5.97 -9.97
CA MET A 253 -0.97 -6.77 -11.11
C MET A 253 -2.07 -7.65 -11.72
N SER A 254 -3.21 -7.03 -12.08
CA SER A 254 -4.37 -7.72 -12.62
C SER A 254 -4.17 -8.21 -14.06
N GLY A 255 -4.77 -9.35 -14.38
CA GLY A 255 -4.82 -9.92 -15.74
C GLY A 255 -3.41 -10.09 -16.34
N ASP A 256 -3.20 -9.56 -17.55
CA ASP A 256 -1.94 -9.67 -18.31
C ASP A 256 -0.87 -8.66 -17.88
N ALA A 257 -1.03 -7.99 -16.74
CA ALA A 257 -0.04 -7.00 -16.26
C ALA A 257 1.39 -7.58 -16.19
N PRO A 258 1.63 -8.81 -15.68
CA PRO A 258 2.97 -9.39 -15.65
C PRO A 258 3.61 -9.52 -17.04
N VAL A 259 2.85 -9.99 -18.03
CA VAL A 259 3.30 -10.11 -19.42
C VAL A 259 3.64 -8.74 -20.00
N ARG A 260 2.81 -7.74 -19.70
CA ARG A 260 3.04 -6.36 -20.16
C ARG A 260 4.31 -5.76 -19.57
N VAL A 261 4.56 -6.00 -18.28
CA VAL A 261 5.79 -5.56 -17.61
C VAL A 261 7.02 -6.25 -18.20
N ASP A 262 6.99 -7.57 -18.38
CA ASP A 262 8.12 -8.31 -18.93
C ASP A 262 8.45 -7.90 -20.38
N ASN A 263 7.45 -7.48 -21.16
CA ASN A 263 7.62 -7.01 -22.54
C ASN A 263 7.93 -5.50 -22.67
N SER A 264 7.83 -4.73 -21.59
CA SER A 264 8.12 -3.29 -21.59
C SER A 264 9.62 -2.98 -21.57
N SER A 265 9.98 -1.73 -21.78
CA SER A 265 11.35 -1.22 -21.64
C SER A 265 11.81 -1.03 -20.18
N LEU A 266 10.96 -1.33 -19.20
CA LEU A 266 11.34 -1.29 -17.79
C LEU A 266 12.40 -2.35 -17.50
N GLU A 267 13.46 -2.00 -16.76
CA GLU A 267 14.44 -2.97 -16.27
C GLU A 267 13.92 -3.77 -15.10
N GLU A 268 13.21 -3.08 -14.19
CA GLU A 268 12.53 -3.69 -13.04
C GLU A 268 11.36 -2.83 -12.60
N ILE A 269 10.43 -3.47 -11.89
CA ILE A 269 9.39 -2.81 -11.14
C ILE A 269 9.42 -3.32 -9.70
N VAL A 270 9.53 -2.40 -8.74
CA VAL A 270 9.72 -2.72 -7.33
C VAL A 270 8.46 -2.36 -6.55
N PHE A 271 7.93 -3.31 -5.82
CA PHE A 271 6.74 -3.17 -4.98
C PHE A 271 7.03 -3.44 -3.52
N THR A 272 6.09 -3.06 -2.66
CA THR A 272 6.05 -3.56 -1.29
C THR A 272 5.23 -4.86 -1.20
N ASN A 273 5.38 -5.57 -0.09
CA ASN A 273 4.54 -6.73 0.23
C ASN A 273 3.21 -6.36 0.91
N SER A 274 2.66 -5.16 0.65
CA SER A 274 1.34 -4.75 1.15
C SER A 274 0.18 -5.57 0.56
N ILE A 275 0.37 -6.12 -0.65
CA ILE A 275 -0.47 -7.12 -1.31
C ILE A 275 0.44 -8.27 -1.69
N PRO A 276 0.07 -9.54 -1.42
CA PRO A 276 0.84 -10.68 -1.91
C PRO A 276 0.73 -10.75 -3.45
N TYR A 277 1.80 -11.19 -4.11
CA TYR A 277 1.72 -11.42 -5.55
C TYR A 277 0.78 -12.60 -5.81
N ARG A 278 -0.37 -12.32 -6.43
CA ARG A 278 -1.48 -13.30 -6.62
C ARG A 278 -1.69 -13.72 -8.07
N ASN A 279 -0.95 -13.14 -9.01
CA ASN A 279 -1.06 -13.51 -10.40
C ASN A 279 -0.33 -14.82 -10.67
N ASN A 280 -0.97 -15.74 -11.38
CA ASN A 280 -0.37 -17.03 -11.74
C ASN A 280 0.71 -16.92 -12.83
N ILE A 281 0.80 -15.76 -13.49
CA ILE A 281 1.80 -15.50 -14.53
C ILE A 281 3.07 -14.97 -13.83
N PRO A 282 4.23 -15.65 -13.93
CA PRO A 282 5.46 -15.15 -13.36
C PRO A 282 5.90 -13.85 -14.06
N CYS A 283 6.47 -12.93 -13.30
CA CYS A 283 7.05 -11.69 -13.82
C CYS A 283 8.53 -11.62 -13.43
N LYS A 284 9.42 -11.63 -14.42
CA LYS A 284 10.89 -11.68 -14.21
C LYS A 284 11.44 -10.35 -13.71
N LYS A 285 10.75 -9.24 -14.05
CA LYS A 285 11.16 -7.88 -13.68
C LYS A 285 10.58 -7.41 -12.35
N LEU A 286 9.79 -8.26 -11.67
CA LEU A 286 9.17 -7.93 -10.41
C LEU A 286 10.16 -8.13 -9.25
N LYS A 287 10.29 -7.11 -8.40
CA LYS A 287 11.02 -7.16 -7.13
C LYS A 287 10.12 -6.70 -6.00
N GLN A 288 10.20 -7.37 -4.85
CA GLN A 288 9.39 -7.05 -3.69
C GLN A 288 10.27 -6.65 -2.50
N LEU A 289 9.85 -5.60 -1.77
CA LEU A 289 10.46 -5.15 -0.53
C LEU A 289 9.48 -5.34 0.62
N SER A 290 9.96 -5.80 1.77
CA SER A 290 9.14 -5.96 2.96
C SER A 290 8.92 -4.62 3.67
N ILE A 291 7.67 -4.40 4.11
CA ILE A 291 7.26 -3.28 4.95
C ILE A 291 7.06 -3.70 6.41
N ALA A 292 7.35 -4.94 6.75
CA ALA A 292 7.10 -5.48 8.08
C ALA A 292 7.82 -4.68 9.18
N GLN A 293 9.09 -4.34 8.98
CA GLN A 293 9.86 -3.54 9.94
C GLN A 293 9.23 -2.18 10.21
N MET A 294 8.74 -1.51 9.16
CA MET A 294 8.09 -0.20 9.26
C MET A 294 6.80 -0.28 10.09
N PHE A 295 5.95 -1.27 9.82
CA PHE A 295 4.72 -1.47 10.58
C PHE A 295 5.00 -1.92 12.01
N ALA A 296 5.96 -2.81 12.24
CA ALA A 296 6.38 -3.25 13.57
C ALA A 296 6.86 -2.06 14.43
N GLU A 297 7.69 -1.19 13.87
CA GLU A 297 8.16 0.00 14.58
C GLU A 297 7.00 0.96 14.89
N THR A 298 6.05 1.12 13.97
CA THR A 298 4.85 1.95 14.20
C THR A 298 4.00 1.36 15.33
N ILE A 299 3.72 0.07 15.32
CA ILE A 299 3.00 -0.64 16.39
C ILE A 299 3.71 -0.43 17.74
N ARG A 300 5.05 -0.60 17.78
CA ARG A 300 5.86 -0.39 19.00
C ARG A 300 5.70 1.03 19.55
N ARG A 301 5.71 2.06 18.67
CA ARG A 301 5.53 3.46 19.06
C ARG A 301 4.12 3.75 19.55
N VAL A 302 3.11 3.19 18.91
CA VAL A 302 1.71 3.31 19.37
C VAL A 302 1.56 2.73 20.78
N ILE A 303 2.09 1.54 21.05
CA ILE A 303 2.07 0.91 22.36
C ILE A 303 2.75 1.77 23.43
N LYS A 304 3.88 2.40 23.07
CA LYS A 304 4.68 3.24 23.98
C LYS A 304 4.19 4.69 24.05
N ASN A 305 3.15 5.07 23.31
CA ASN A 305 2.70 6.45 23.15
C ASN A 305 3.81 7.40 22.64
N GLU A 306 4.69 6.89 21.76
CA GLU A 306 5.78 7.65 21.14
C GLU A 306 5.32 8.25 19.80
N SER A 307 5.95 9.36 19.41
CA SER A 307 5.69 10.00 18.11
C SER A 307 6.15 9.12 16.95
N ILE A 308 5.30 8.97 15.94
CA ILE A 308 5.63 8.29 14.67
C ILE A 308 6.26 9.24 13.63
N SER A 309 6.28 10.55 13.89
CA SER A 309 6.72 11.56 12.91
C SER A 309 8.18 11.42 12.49
N SER A 310 9.03 10.82 13.32
CA SER A 310 10.43 10.51 12.97
C SER A 310 10.59 9.41 11.92
N GLN A 311 9.51 8.65 11.64
CA GLN A 311 9.49 7.63 10.60
C GLN A 311 9.24 8.22 9.20
N TYR A 312 8.81 9.48 9.10
CA TYR A 312 8.57 10.11 7.80
C TYR A 312 9.87 10.59 7.17
N VAL A 313 10.37 9.83 6.20
CA VAL A 313 11.56 10.21 5.41
C VAL A 313 11.20 11.34 4.45
N ILE A 314 10.02 11.26 3.84
CA ILE A 314 9.46 12.27 2.94
C ILE A 314 8.01 12.56 3.34
N LYS A 315 7.64 13.83 3.29
CA LYS A 315 6.26 14.29 3.52
C LYS A 315 5.67 14.85 2.24
#